data_6acb14d77b6d93114aea8179c5caa74c
#
_entry.id   6acb14d77b6d93114aea8179c5caa74c
#
_cell.length_a   1.000
_cell.length_b   1.000
_cell.length_c   1.000
_cell.angle_alpha   90.00
_cell.angle_beta   90.00
_cell.angle_gamma   90.00
#
_symmetry.space_group_name_H-M   'P 1'
#
loop_
_entity.id
_entity.type
_entity.pdbx_description
1 polymer ?
#
loop_
_entity_poly.entity_id
_entity_poly.type
_entity_poly.pdbx_seq_one_letter_code
_entity_poly.pdbx_strand_id
1 'polypeptide(L)'
;MFDPALFKLPGMRRAATILGLLAIVEGICIVFQAYYLSVAIVGLWHLHSLASISQPMLWFALAWVGRQLLVVIKNRVMYPLVEQTTGDLRRKVMQKLYQLGPSYVAKTGTGNVVTTALEGIDKVQTYLMLVVIKVIDMMVIPWIILIYIAWLRWREALFLLAIFPLIILFMIILGYAAQAKADKQYVGYQRMSNHFVDTLRGLPTLKQLGLSKRYADNVYQVSEGYRKQTMAVIKIAMLSTFALDFFTTLSIAVVAVFLGFGLINGTITLLPALVILVLSPDYFLPLRTFANDYHATLNGKNAFADVQKMLALPVPTERQQLGTQPVQWQSDSTLSLHDVDFKYDDDQLALKHINIDVHGYQRIGIIGASGSGKSTLINLLGGFLTPVADQGKIQVNGQTVSHLSQDAWQQSFFYIPQNPYLFHATLAENIAFYQPDASRQAIERAAENAGLTAWIATLPAGLDTAIGEGTRG
;
A
#
# COMPACT_ATOMS: atom_id res chain seq x y z
N MET A 1 -12.61 9.35 -7.86
CA MET A 1 -11.15 9.26 -8.08
C MET A 1 -10.37 9.91 -6.94
N PHE A 2 -10.67 11.12 -6.60
CA PHE A 2 -10.05 11.85 -5.49
C PHE A 2 -10.77 11.54 -4.18
N ASP A 3 -10.02 11.13 -3.14
CA ASP A 3 -10.60 10.85 -1.83
C ASP A 3 -10.52 12.12 -0.95
N PRO A 4 -11.65 12.72 -0.56
CA PRO A 4 -11.65 13.88 0.32
C PRO A 4 -10.96 13.63 1.68
N ALA A 5 -10.82 12.37 2.08
CA ALA A 5 -10.12 11.99 3.30
C ALA A 5 -8.64 12.38 3.29
N LEU A 6 -8.02 12.53 2.11
CA LEU A 6 -6.63 12.99 1.99
C LEU A 6 -6.41 14.39 2.59
N PHE A 7 -7.38 15.29 2.44
CA PHE A 7 -7.27 16.64 3.03
C PHE A 7 -7.46 16.69 4.55
N LYS A 8 -7.87 15.56 5.15
CA LYS A 8 -7.94 15.44 6.61
C LYS A 8 -6.58 15.07 7.21
N LEU A 9 -5.63 14.64 6.39
CA LEU A 9 -4.28 14.33 6.85
C LEU A 9 -3.58 15.61 7.35
N PRO A 10 -2.84 15.53 8.46
CA PRO A 10 -2.12 16.67 9.02
C PRO A 10 -1.17 17.30 8.00
N GLY A 11 -1.21 18.63 7.83
CA GLY A 11 -0.34 19.35 6.90
C GLY A 11 -0.75 19.33 5.42
N MET A 12 -1.64 18.43 4.99
CA MET A 12 -2.02 18.26 3.57
C MET A 12 -2.67 19.52 2.98
N ARG A 13 -3.53 20.22 3.73
CA ARG A 13 -4.14 21.46 3.25
C ARG A 13 -3.10 22.54 2.98
N ARG A 14 -2.12 22.71 3.86
CA ARG A 14 -1.02 23.67 3.68
C ARG A 14 -0.15 23.30 2.49
N ALA A 15 0.19 22.02 2.32
CA ALA A 15 0.91 21.54 1.16
C ALA A 15 0.14 21.78 -0.14
N ALA A 16 -1.17 21.48 -0.17
CA ALA A 16 -2.02 21.74 -1.34
C ALA A 16 -2.09 23.21 -1.74
N THR A 17 -2.15 24.14 -0.78
CA THR A 17 -2.11 25.58 -1.09
C THR A 17 -0.77 26.00 -1.67
N ILE A 18 0.35 25.52 -1.12
CA ILE A 18 1.70 25.80 -1.65
C ILE A 18 1.84 25.23 -3.06
N LEU A 19 1.41 23.98 -3.27
CA LEU A 19 1.44 23.33 -4.59
C LEU A 19 0.55 24.07 -5.61
N GLY A 20 -0.60 24.60 -5.18
CA GLY A 20 -1.47 25.43 -6.02
C GLY A 20 -0.78 26.69 -6.48
N LEU A 21 -0.10 27.41 -5.58
CA LEU A 21 0.69 28.60 -5.94
C LEU A 21 1.85 28.24 -6.89
N LEU A 22 2.56 27.15 -6.63
CA LEU A 22 3.62 26.67 -7.52
C LEU A 22 3.08 26.26 -8.89
N ALA A 23 1.88 25.67 -8.96
CA ALA A 23 1.23 25.32 -10.22
C ALA A 23 0.83 26.57 -11.03
N ILE A 24 0.41 27.65 -10.35
CA ILE A 24 0.15 28.95 -11.01
C ILE A 24 1.44 29.49 -11.64
N VAL A 25 2.54 29.52 -10.89
CA VAL A 25 3.83 29.97 -11.40
C VAL A 25 4.30 29.10 -12.55
N GLU A 26 4.12 27.79 -12.46
CA GLU A 26 4.47 26.86 -13.55
C GLU A 26 3.65 27.09 -14.80
N GLY A 27 2.33 27.30 -14.68
CA GLY A 27 1.46 27.64 -15.81
C GLY A 27 1.90 28.95 -16.49
N ILE A 28 2.33 29.95 -15.72
CA ILE A 28 2.90 31.22 -16.27
C ILE A 28 4.21 30.91 -16.99
N CYS A 29 5.10 30.10 -16.41
CA CYS A 29 6.36 29.71 -17.07
C CYS A 29 6.10 29.01 -18.41
N ILE A 30 5.08 28.13 -18.48
CA ILE A 30 4.68 27.44 -19.72
C ILE A 30 4.25 28.45 -20.79
N VAL A 31 3.44 29.46 -20.41
CA VAL A 31 3.02 30.51 -21.34
C VAL A 31 4.21 31.33 -21.84
N PHE A 32 5.10 31.74 -20.94
CA PHE A 32 6.32 32.45 -21.30
C PHE A 32 7.22 31.62 -22.22
N GLN A 33 7.40 30.35 -21.90
CA GLN A 33 8.17 29.41 -22.73
C GLN A 33 7.62 29.34 -24.14
N ALA A 34 6.32 29.15 -24.31
CA ALA A 34 5.68 29.08 -25.62
C ALA A 34 5.75 30.40 -26.37
N TYR A 35 5.55 31.51 -25.67
CA TYR A 35 5.63 32.86 -26.28
C TYR A 35 7.03 33.15 -26.84
N TYR A 36 8.08 33.05 -26.03
CA TYR A 36 9.44 33.37 -26.46
C TYR A 36 9.98 32.36 -27.48
N LEU A 37 9.59 31.09 -27.44
CA LEU A 37 9.88 30.14 -28.51
C LEU A 37 9.27 30.63 -29.84
N SER A 38 8.00 31.01 -29.80
CA SER A 38 7.30 31.51 -30.98
C SER A 38 7.90 32.80 -31.51
N VAL A 39 8.29 33.72 -30.64
CA VAL A 39 9.02 34.95 -31.04
C VAL A 39 10.34 34.61 -31.73
N ALA A 40 11.10 33.68 -31.21
CA ALA A 40 12.38 33.27 -31.84
C ALA A 40 12.16 32.64 -33.23
N ILE A 41 11.12 31.76 -33.36
CA ILE A 41 10.78 31.12 -34.66
C ILE A 41 10.33 32.19 -35.68
N VAL A 42 9.46 33.11 -35.29
CA VAL A 42 8.98 34.19 -36.16
C VAL A 42 10.14 35.13 -36.55
N GLY A 43 11.05 35.44 -35.63
CA GLY A 43 12.26 36.22 -35.92
C GLY A 43 13.15 35.52 -36.95
N LEU A 44 13.35 34.23 -36.85
CA LEU A 44 14.07 33.44 -37.88
C LEU A 44 13.36 33.48 -39.23
N TRP A 45 12.04 33.38 -39.24
CA TRP A 45 11.23 33.42 -40.46
C TRP A 45 11.38 34.73 -41.21
N HIS A 46 11.48 35.83 -40.47
CA HIS A 46 11.70 37.17 -41.07
C HIS A 46 13.17 37.51 -41.32
N LEU A 47 14.08 36.52 -41.30
CA LEU A 47 15.52 36.68 -41.58
C LEU A 47 16.22 37.70 -40.67
N HIS A 48 15.76 37.84 -39.42
CA HIS A 48 16.41 38.67 -38.43
C HIS A 48 17.82 38.12 -38.12
N SER A 49 18.71 38.99 -37.67
CA SER A 49 20.07 38.59 -37.29
C SER A 49 20.06 37.62 -36.09
N LEU A 50 20.98 36.69 -36.05
CA LEU A 50 21.12 35.77 -34.90
C LEU A 50 21.28 36.50 -33.57
N ALA A 51 21.85 37.70 -33.56
CA ALA A 51 21.99 38.54 -32.37
C ALA A 51 20.64 39.00 -31.83
N SER A 52 19.62 39.25 -32.66
CA SER A 52 18.29 39.68 -32.24
C SER A 52 17.44 38.53 -31.72
N ILE A 53 17.78 37.29 -32.07
CA ILE A 53 17.08 36.06 -31.64
C ILE A 53 17.65 35.55 -30.33
N SER A 54 18.89 35.89 -29.97
CA SER A 54 19.55 35.41 -28.75
C SER A 54 18.77 35.79 -27.46
N GLN A 55 18.19 37.00 -27.42
CA GLN A 55 17.42 37.47 -26.26
C GLN A 55 16.11 36.66 -26.05
N PRO A 56 15.25 36.46 -27.06
CA PRO A 56 14.09 35.56 -26.92
C PRO A 56 14.47 34.11 -26.51
N MET A 57 15.55 33.57 -27.09
CA MET A 57 16.05 32.25 -26.74
C MET A 57 16.54 32.17 -25.29
N LEU A 58 17.16 33.22 -24.78
CA LEU A 58 17.55 33.30 -23.36
C LEU A 58 16.31 33.25 -22.43
N TRP A 59 15.29 34.05 -22.75
CA TRP A 59 14.05 34.05 -21.98
C TRP A 59 13.31 32.71 -22.06
N PHE A 60 13.29 32.06 -23.22
CA PHE A 60 12.79 30.68 -23.38
C PHE A 60 13.54 29.73 -22.48
N ALA A 61 14.88 29.75 -22.50
CA ALA A 61 15.72 28.90 -21.68
C ALA A 61 15.49 29.12 -20.18
N LEU A 62 15.39 30.38 -19.75
CA LEU A 62 15.08 30.73 -18.35
C LEU A 62 13.69 30.21 -17.93
N ALA A 63 12.68 30.40 -18.77
CA ALA A 63 11.33 29.89 -18.49
C ALA A 63 11.31 28.35 -18.42
N TRP A 64 12.03 27.68 -19.31
CA TRP A 64 12.16 26.22 -19.32
C TRP A 64 12.88 25.70 -18.06
N VAL A 65 14.02 26.30 -17.70
CA VAL A 65 14.73 25.96 -16.45
C VAL A 65 13.86 26.22 -15.23
N GLY A 66 13.16 27.37 -15.20
CA GLY A 66 12.20 27.71 -14.14
C GLY A 66 11.13 26.64 -13.98
N ARG A 67 10.53 26.17 -15.09
CA ARG A 67 9.56 25.08 -15.11
C ARG A 67 10.14 23.79 -14.48
N GLN A 68 11.35 23.38 -14.87
CA GLN A 68 11.97 22.19 -14.32
C GLN A 68 12.28 22.32 -12.83
N LEU A 69 12.73 23.49 -12.39
CA LEU A 69 12.98 23.77 -10.97
C LEU A 69 11.68 23.70 -10.15
N LEU A 70 10.55 24.19 -10.68
CA LEU A 70 9.25 24.10 -10.01
C LEU A 70 8.80 22.68 -9.81
N VAL A 71 9.02 21.77 -10.77
CA VAL A 71 8.75 20.34 -10.61
C VAL A 71 9.56 19.74 -9.46
N VAL A 72 10.86 20.08 -9.38
CA VAL A 72 11.71 19.62 -8.26
C VAL A 72 11.23 20.18 -6.92
N ILE A 73 10.87 21.48 -6.88
CA ILE A 73 10.38 22.12 -5.66
C ILE A 73 9.06 21.50 -5.20
N LYS A 74 8.10 21.23 -6.09
CA LYS A 74 6.85 20.54 -5.76
C LYS A 74 7.10 19.18 -5.10
N ASN A 75 7.99 18.37 -5.68
CA ASN A 75 8.38 17.10 -5.12
C ASN A 75 9.04 17.25 -3.75
N ARG A 76 9.91 18.25 -3.59
CA ARG A 76 10.60 18.51 -2.33
C ARG A 76 9.68 19.04 -1.22
N VAL A 77 8.62 19.73 -1.56
CA VAL A 77 7.55 20.12 -0.61
C VAL A 77 6.72 18.94 -0.18
N MET A 78 6.43 18.03 -1.11
CA MET A 78 5.54 16.90 -0.86
C MET A 78 6.23 15.75 -0.12
N TYR A 79 7.50 15.48 -0.43
CA TYR A 79 8.26 14.34 0.08
C TYR A 79 8.26 14.21 1.61
N PRO A 80 8.64 15.23 2.41
CA PRO A 80 8.69 15.09 3.87
C PRO A 80 7.31 14.86 4.49
N LEU A 81 6.26 15.44 3.92
CA LEU A 81 4.90 15.25 4.38
C LEU A 81 4.43 13.80 4.15
N VAL A 82 4.73 13.27 2.97
CA VAL A 82 4.36 11.90 2.61
C VAL A 82 5.15 10.89 3.45
N GLU A 83 6.45 11.10 3.60
CA GLU A 83 7.32 10.24 4.42
C GLU A 83 6.85 10.20 5.89
N GLN A 84 6.56 11.36 6.48
CA GLN A 84 6.01 11.42 7.83
C GLN A 84 4.67 10.71 7.94
N THR A 85 3.75 10.97 7.00
CA THR A 85 2.41 10.38 7.00
C THR A 85 2.46 8.86 6.86
N THR A 86 3.29 8.35 5.94
CA THR A 86 3.42 6.91 5.71
C THR A 86 4.20 6.22 6.82
N GLY A 87 5.19 6.88 7.42
CA GLY A 87 5.88 6.41 8.61
C GLY A 87 4.97 6.25 9.82
N ASP A 88 4.10 7.25 10.06
CA ASP A 88 3.08 7.20 11.11
C ASP A 88 2.04 6.11 10.83
N LEU A 89 1.62 5.97 9.57
CA LEU A 89 0.69 4.93 9.14
C LEU A 89 1.28 3.54 9.36
N ARG A 90 2.55 3.32 8.98
CA ARG A 90 3.28 2.07 9.19
C ARG A 90 3.35 1.71 10.68
N ARG A 91 3.66 2.69 11.52
CA ARG A 91 3.71 2.51 12.98
C ARG A 91 2.34 2.11 13.53
N LYS A 92 1.27 2.82 13.12
CA LYS A 92 -0.11 2.51 13.54
C LYS A 92 -0.55 1.12 13.07
N VAL A 93 -0.22 0.73 11.83
CA VAL A 93 -0.54 -0.59 11.30
C VAL A 93 0.17 -1.68 12.10
N MET A 94 1.47 -1.52 12.39
CA MET A 94 2.21 -2.47 13.20
C MET A 94 1.65 -2.57 14.62
N GLN A 95 1.41 -1.44 15.28
CA GLN A 95 0.79 -1.42 16.61
C GLN A 95 -0.57 -2.12 16.60
N LYS A 96 -1.40 -1.82 15.59
CA LYS A 96 -2.71 -2.45 15.44
C LYS A 96 -2.62 -3.96 15.22
N LEU A 97 -1.65 -4.39 14.41
CA LEU A 97 -1.41 -5.82 14.14
C LEU A 97 -1.05 -6.58 15.42
N TYR A 98 -0.15 -6.03 16.23
CA TYR A 98 0.18 -6.61 17.53
C TYR A 98 -1.03 -6.64 18.49
N GLN A 99 -1.88 -5.61 18.47
CA GLN A 99 -3.10 -5.59 19.27
C GLN A 99 -4.14 -6.62 18.82
N LEU A 100 -4.27 -6.87 17.52
CA LEU A 100 -5.18 -7.87 16.95
C LEU A 100 -4.69 -9.31 17.20
N GLY A 101 -3.38 -9.48 17.34
CA GLY A 101 -2.76 -10.75 17.72
C GLY A 101 -2.74 -11.84 16.64
N PRO A 102 -2.27 -13.05 16.99
CA PRO A 102 -2.08 -14.15 16.04
C PRO A 102 -3.37 -14.65 15.39
N SER A 103 -4.50 -14.55 16.08
CA SER A 103 -5.80 -14.98 15.58
C SER A 103 -6.24 -14.23 14.33
N TYR A 104 -5.96 -12.93 14.27
CA TYR A 104 -6.20 -12.11 13.07
C TYR A 104 -5.35 -12.58 11.89
N VAL A 105 -4.06 -12.84 12.12
CA VAL A 105 -3.14 -13.33 11.09
C VAL A 105 -3.56 -14.69 10.56
N ALA A 106 -3.97 -15.61 11.46
CA ALA A 106 -4.45 -16.93 11.09
C ALA A 106 -5.73 -16.88 10.23
N LYS A 107 -6.66 -15.96 10.54
CA LYS A 107 -7.91 -15.75 9.81
C LYS A 107 -7.68 -15.08 8.45
N THR A 108 -6.87 -14.03 8.43
CA THR A 108 -6.65 -13.20 7.22
C THR A 108 -5.63 -13.82 6.26
N GLY A 109 -4.75 -14.69 6.79
CA GLY A 109 -3.61 -15.28 6.09
C GLY A 109 -2.37 -14.40 6.16
N THR A 110 -1.22 -15.00 6.46
CA THR A 110 0.06 -14.29 6.64
C THR A 110 0.43 -13.46 5.40
N GLY A 111 0.26 -14.02 4.20
CA GLY A 111 0.58 -13.32 2.95
C GLY A 111 -0.21 -12.03 2.78
N ASN A 112 -1.51 -12.04 3.07
CA ASN A 112 -2.36 -10.87 2.95
C ASN A 112 -2.01 -9.78 3.97
N VAL A 113 -1.71 -10.18 5.21
CA VAL A 113 -1.28 -9.26 6.27
C VAL A 113 0.06 -8.61 5.91
N VAL A 114 1.04 -9.38 5.46
CA VAL A 114 2.36 -8.89 5.03
C VAL A 114 2.22 -7.94 3.84
N THR A 115 1.44 -8.31 2.82
CA THR A 115 1.19 -7.45 1.65
C THR A 115 0.53 -6.13 2.07
N THR A 116 -0.46 -6.16 2.98
CA THR A 116 -1.11 -4.93 3.46
C THR A 116 -0.16 -4.07 4.29
N ALA A 117 0.61 -4.67 5.20
CA ALA A 117 1.47 -3.94 6.13
C ALA A 117 2.75 -3.38 5.50
N LEU A 118 3.29 -4.01 4.47
CA LEU A 118 4.52 -3.61 3.77
C LEU A 118 4.19 -2.95 2.42
N GLU A 119 3.79 -3.74 1.43
CA GLU A 119 3.51 -3.24 0.09
C GLU A 119 2.35 -2.25 0.04
N GLY A 120 1.32 -2.44 0.89
CA GLY A 120 0.17 -1.56 0.97
C GLY A 120 0.58 -0.13 1.31
N ILE A 121 1.49 0.05 2.26
CA ILE A 121 1.99 1.37 2.67
C ILE A 121 2.84 2.01 1.57
N ASP A 122 3.67 1.24 0.86
CA ASP A 122 4.47 1.74 -0.27
C ASP A 122 3.56 2.18 -1.45
N LYS A 123 2.47 1.45 -1.69
CA LYS A 123 1.43 1.87 -2.65
C LYS A 123 0.72 3.16 -2.21
N VAL A 124 0.45 3.32 -0.92
CA VAL A 124 -0.10 4.57 -0.35
C VAL A 124 0.88 5.71 -0.51
N GLN A 125 2.17 5.50 -0.27
CA GLN A 125 3.21 6.50 -0.47
C GLN A 125 3.23 7.00 -1.91
N THR A 126 3.27 6.08 -2.87
CA THR A 126 3.22 6.39 -4.31
C THR A 126 1.94 7.16 -4.66
N TYR A 127 0.80 6.74 -4.14
CA TYR A 127 -0.49 7.39 -4.33
C TYR A 127 -0.48 8.85 -3.85
N LEU A 128 0.00 9.10 -2.63
CA LEU A 128 0.06 10.45 -2.07
C LEU A 128 1.00 11.37 -2.87
N MET A 129 2.17 10.86 -3.27
CA MET A 129 3.15 11.61 -4.07
C MET A 129 2.60 12.01 -5.44
N LEU A 130 1.97 11.07 -6.14
CA LEU A 130 1.53 11.29 -7.52
C LEU A 130 0.23 12.07 -7.59
N VAL A 131 -0.78 11.68 -6.79
CA VAL A 131 -2.14 12.20 -6.95
C VAL A 131 -2.25 13.66 -6.56
N VAL A 132 -1.68 14.07 -5.44
CA VAL A 132 -1.88 15.43 -4.94
C VAL A 132 -1.27 16.45 -5.91
N ILE A 133 -0.04 16.21 -6.38
CA ILE A 133 0.63 17.10 -7.33
C ILE A 133 -0.13 17.13 -8.66
N LYS A 134 -0.42 15.95 -9.24
CA LYS A 134 -1.03 15.89 -10.59
C LYS A 134 -2.47 16.38 -10.63
N VAL A 135 -3.24 16.16 -9.57
CA VAL A 135 -4.61 16.71 -9.49
C VAL A 135 -4.57 18.23 -9.42
N ILE A 136 -3.66 18.82 -8.63
CA ILE A 136 -3.50 20.27 -8.55
C ILE A 136 -3.05 20.84 -9.90
N ASP A 137 -2.07 20.22 -10.55
CA ASP A 137 -1.60 20.63 -11.87
C ASP A 137 -2.71 20.56 -12.91
N MET A 138 -3.52 19.50 -12.91
CA MET A 138 -4.67 19.35 -13.81
C MET A 138 -5.77 20.38 -13.53
N MET A 139 -5.93 20.81 -12.27
CA MET A 139 -6.92 21.83 -11.89
C MET A 139 -6.46 23.26 -12.17
N VAL A 140 -5.17 23.52 -12.29
CA VAL A 140 -4.64 24.90 -12.36
C VAL A 140 -4.05 25.21 -13.74
N ILE A 141 -3.12 24.39 -14.22
CA ILE A 141 -2.34 24.69 -15.43
C ILE A 141 -3.22 24.85 -16.68
N PRO A 142 -4.19 23.96 -16.98
CA PRO A 142 -5.02 24.10 -18.16
C PRO A 142 -5.82 25.41 -18.20
N TRP A 143 -6.29 25.89 -17.03
CA TRP A 143 -7.02 27.14 -16.96
C TRP A 143 -6.17 28.36 -17.28
N ILE A 144 -4.93 28.39 -16.82
CA ILE A 144 -3.99 29.49 -17.11
C ILE A 144 -3.70 29.54 -18.61
N ILE A 145 -3.42 28.40 -19.22
CA ILE A 145 -3.20 28.27 -20.65
C ILE A 145 -4.45 28.68 -21.44
N LEU A 146 -5.63 28.21 -21.01
CA LEU A 146 -6.90 28.51 -21.66
C LEU A 146 -7.23 30.00 -21.62
N ILE A 147 -7.04 30.67 -20.48
CA ILE A 147 -7.25 32.11 -20.32
C ILE A 147 -6.33 32.86 -21.26
N TYR A 148 -5.06 32.50 -21.38
CA TYR A 148 -4.13 33.12 -22.28
C TYR A 148 -4.48 32.90 -23.76
N ILE A 149 -4.88 31.67 -24.13
CA ILE A 149 -5.37 31.39 -25.49
C ILE A 149 -6.65 32.18 -25.79
N ALA A 150 -7.59 32.29 -24.81
CA ALA A 150 -8.82 33.05 -24.96
C ALA A 150 -8.57 34.54 -25.19
N TRP A 151 -7.53 35.09 -24.56
CA TRP A 151 -7.10 36.50 -24.79
C TRP A 151 -6.55 36.69 -26.20
N LEU A 152 -5.84 35.69 -26.75
CA LEU A 152 -5.35 35.77 -28.14
C LEU A 152 -6.47 35.46 -29.14
N ARG A 153 -7.24 34.39 -28.92
CA ARG A 153 -8.29 33.92 -29.85
C ARG A 153 -9.34 33.11 -29.06
N TRP A 154 -10.49 33.73 -28.81
CA TRP A 154 -11.55 33.12 -27.99
C TRP A 154 -12.21 31.89 -28.65
N ARG A 155 -12.23 31.80 -30.00
CA ARG A 155 -12.85 30.68 -30.72
C ARG A 155 -12.08 29.37 -30.51
N GLU A 156 -10.76 29.42 -30.62
CA GLU A 156 -9.87 28.30 -30.40
C GLU A 156 -9.88 27.87 -28.91
N ALA A 157 -9.96 28.83 -28.00
CA ALA A 157 -10.10 28.53 -26.57
C ALA A 157 -11.43 27.85 -26.27
N LEU A 158 -12.54 28.29 -26.88
CA LEU A 158 -13.85 27.66 -26.70
C LEU A 158 -13.86 26.19 -27.20
N PHE A 159 -13.19 25.95 -28.35
CA PHE A 159 -13.03 24.60 -28.87
C PHE A 159 -12.24 23.72 -27.91
N LEU A 160 -11.09 24.17 -27.38
CA LEU A 160 -10.29 23.44 -26.40
C LEU A 160 -11.08 23.19 -25.10
N LEU A 161 -11.83 24.20 -24.64
CA LEU A 161 -12.70 24.07 -23.48
C LEU A 161 -13.79 23.00 -23.68
N ALA A 162 -14.39 22.90 -24.85
CA ALA A 162 -15.43 21.93 -25.16
C ALA A 162 -14.88 20.49 -25.23
N ILE A 163 -13.67 20.32 -25.71
CA ILE A 163 -13.02 18.99 -25.83
C ILE A 163 -12.54 18.46 -24.49
N PHE A 164 -12.08 19.31 -23.59
CA PHE A 164 -11.53 18.89 -22.31
C PHE A 164 -12.49 17.99 -21.49
N PRO A 165 -13.76 18.37 -21.23
CA PRO A 165 -14.70 17.49 -20.54
C PRO A 165 -15.04 16.24 -21.33
N LEU A 166 -15.04 16.29 -22.67
CA LEU A 166 -15.28 15.13 -23.52
C LEU A 166 -14.19 14.06 -23.31
N ILE A 167 -12.92 14.46 -23.26
CA ILE A 167 -11.80 13.56 -22.97
C ILE A 167 -11.94 12.97 -21.56
N ILE A 168 -12.30 13.78 -20.55
CA ILE A 168 -12.53 13.31 -19.18
C ILE A 168 -13.66 12.27 -19.13
N LEU A 169 -14.77 12.54 -19.80
CA LEU A 169 -15.89 11.60 -19.85
C LEU A 169 -15.47 10.26 -20.46
N PHE A 170 -14.73 10.30 -21.57
CA PHE A 170 -14.21 9.11 -22.22
C PHE A 170 -13.24 8.34 -21.33
N MET A 171 -12.36 9.05 -20.61
CA MET A 171 -11.43 8.48 -19.64
C MET A 171 -12.16 7.78 -18.48
N ILE A 172 -13.28 8.36 -18.00
CA ILE A 172 -14.09 7.76 -16.94
C ILE A 172 -14.73 6.45 -17.42
N ILE A 173 -15.31 6.43 -18.62
CA ILE A 173 -15.96 5.24 -19.20
C ILE A 173 -14.93 4.11 -19.36
N LEU A 174 -13.76 4.40 -19.94
CA LEU A 174 -12.68 3.43 -20.11
C LEU A 174 -12.09 2.99 -18.77
N GLY A 175 -12.03 3.89 -17.79
CA GLY A 175 -11.58 3.59 -16.44
C GLY A 175 -12.46 2.56 -15.73
N TYR A 176 -13.80 2.68 -15.83
CA TYR A 176 -14.71 1.68 -15.28
C TYR A 176 -14.58 0.32 -16.00
N ALA A 177 -14.42 0.32 -17.30
CA ALA A 177 -14.19 -0.92 -18.06
C ALA A 177 -12.87 -1.59 -17.69
N ALA A 178 -11.81 -0.81 -17.46
CA ALA A 178 -10.52 -1.28 -17.00
C ALA A 178 -10.59 -1.88 -15.58
N GLN A 179 -11.32 -1.20 -14.66
CA GLN A 179 -11.50 -1.66 -13.29
C GLN A 179 -12.18 -3.04 -13.25
N ALA A 180 -13.29 -3.22 -13.94
CA ALA A 180 -14.00 -4.49 -13.96
C ALA A 180 -13.15 -5.66 -14.48
N LYS A 181 -12.21 -5.39 -15.39
CA LYS A 181 -11.26 -6.42 -15.86
C LYS A 181 -10.11 -6.64 -14.89
N ALA A 182 -9.62 -5.59 -14.23
CA ALA A 182 -8.57 -5.68 -13.21
C ALA A 182 -9.04 -6.48 -12.00
N ASP A 183 -10.27 -6.27 -11.53
CA ASP A 183 -10.86 -7.02 -10.43
C ASP A 183 -10.95 -8.52 -10.75
N LYS A 184 -11.37 -8.85 -11.98
CA LYS A 184 -11.41 -10.24 -12.46
C LYS A 184 -10.01 -10.86 -12.55
N GLN A 185 -9.03 -10.10 -13.02
CA GLN A 185 -7.64 -10.53 -13.09
C GLN A 185 -7.05 -10.77 -11.69
N TYR A 186 -7.36 -9.91 -10.72
CA TYR A 186 -6.91 -10.06 -9.34
C TYR A 186 -7.40 -11.36 -8.70
N VAL A 187 -8.68 -11.69 -8.88
CA VAL A 187 -9.24 -12.97 -8.44
C VAL A 187 -8.54 -14.16 -9.13
N GLY A 188 -8.24 -14.03 -10.42
CA GLY A 188 -7.47 -15.02 -11.17
C GLY A 188 -6.05 -15.20 -10.63
N TYR A 189 -5.39 -14.11 -10.25
CA TYR A 189 -4.08 -14.13 -9.61
C TYR A 189 -4.09 -14.87 -8.27
N GLN A 190 -5.05 -14.56 -7.40
CA GLN A 190 -5.21 -15.24 -6.12
C GLN A 190 -5.41 -16.75 -6.29
N ARG A 191 -6.27 -17.15 -7.23
CA ARG A 191 -6.49 -18.58 -7.55
C ARG A 191 -5.21 -19.26 -8.02
N MET A 192 -4.47 -18.61 -8.93
CA MET A 192 -3.21 -19.15 -9.44
C MET A 192 -2.19 -19.27 -8.31
N SER A 193 -2.04 -18.24 -7.49
CA SER A 193 -1.09 -18.22 -6.37
C SER A 193 -1.40 -19.33 -5.35
N ASN A 194 -2.67 -19.45 -4.91
CA ASN A 194 -3.10 -20.49 -3.99
C ASN A 194 -2.85 -21.87 -4.58
N HIS A 195 -3.26 -22.11 -5.84
CA HIS A 195 -3.05 -23.37 -6.52
C HIS A 195 -1.57 -23.75 -6.64
N PHE A 196 -0.72 -22.77 -6.90
CA PHE A 196 0.73 -22.96 -6.99
C PHE A 196 1.33 -23.35 -5.63
N VAL A 197 0.97 -22.64 -4.57
CA VAL A 197 1.41 -22.95 -3.20
C VAL A 197 0.92 -24.34 -2.76
N ASP A 198 -0.34 -24.67 -3.03
CA ASP A 198 -0.91 -25.98 -2.69
C ASP A 198 -0.21 -27.10 -3.47
N THR A 199 0.12 -26.86 -4.75
CA THR A 199 0.88 -27.81 -5.57
C THR A 199 2.27 -28.04 -5.00
N LEU A 200 2.97 -26.98 -4.58
CA LEU A 200 4.29 -27.11 -3.97
C LEU A 200 4.24 -27.89 -2.66
N ARG A 201 3.25 -27.61 -1.80
CA ARG A 201 3.03 -28.34 -0.54
C ARG A 201 2.68 -29.81 -0.78
N GLY A 202 1.88 -30.08 -1.80
CA GLY A 202 1.48 -31.42 -2.20
C GLY A 202 2.50 -32.18 -3.08
N LEU A 203 3.61 -31.57 -3.47
CA LEU A 203 4.58 -32.14 -4.41
C LEU A 203 5.14 -33.51 -3.95
N PRO A 204 5.49 -33.73 -2.65
CA PRO A 204 5.93 -35.04 -2.19
C PRO A 204 4.87 -36.12 -2.43
N THR A 205 3.61 -35.85 -2.10
CA THR A 205 2.47 -36.74 -2.28
C THR A 205 2.22 -37.03 -3.77
N LEU A 206 2.22 -35.97 -4.61
CA LEU A 206 2.06 -36.13 -6.05
C LEU A 206 3.16 -36.99 -6.67
N LYS A 207 4.40 -36.84 -6.16
CA LYS A 207 5.54 -37.66 -6.61
C LYS A 207 5.38 -39.12 -6.20
N GLN A 208 4.98 -39.38 -4.96
CA GLN A 208 4.73 -40.74 -4.45
C GLN A 208 3.62 -41.46 -5.21
N LEU A 209 2.57 -40.72 -5.63
CA LEU A 209 1.44 -41.25 -6.40
C LEU A 209 1.70 -41.31 -7.91
N GLY A 210 2.87 -40.85 -8.41
CA GLY A 210 3.19 -40.84 -9.83
C GLY A 210 2.38 -39.81 -10.63
N LEU A 211 1.74 -38.83 -9.97
CA LEU A 211 0.83 -37.85 -10.59
C LEU A 211 1.50 -36.54 -11.00
N SER A 212 2.80 -36.36 -10.77
CA SER A 212 3.51 -35.10 -10.96
C SER A 212 3.35 -34.52 -12.37
N LYS A 213 3.47 -35.36 -13.41
CA LYS A 213 3.33 -34.91 -14.82
C LYS A 213 1.89 -34.46 -15.12
N ARG A 214 0.89 -35.24 -14.69
CA ARG A 214 -0.52 -34.90 -14.90
C ARG A 214 -0.92 -33.61 -14.18
N TYR A 215 -0.35 -33.36 -13.03
CA TYR A 215 -0.63 -32.15 -12.25
C TYR A 215 0.06 -30.90 -12.82
N ALA A 216 1.16 -31.06 -13.53
CA ALA A 216 1.80 -30.00 -14.28
C ALA A 216 0.84 -29.37 -15.33
N ASP A 217 0.01 -30.17 -15.99
CA ASP A 217 -1.00 -29.68 -16.93
C ASP A 217 -2.05 -28.80 -16.23
N ASN A 218 -2.46 -29.16 -15.02
CA ASN A 218 -3.38 -28.33 -14.23
C ASN A 218 -2.77 -26.97 -13.88
N VAL A 219 -1.51 -26.94 -13.43
CA VAL A 219 -0.78 -25.72 -13.14
C VAL A 219 -0.66 -24.85 -14.40
N TYR A 220 -0.35 -25.49 -15.55
CA TYR A 220 -0.30 -24.78 -16.83
C TYR A 220 -1.65 -24.17 -17.20
N GLN A 221 -2.76 -24.90 -17.08
CA GLN A 221 -4.11 -24.38 -17.40
C GLN A 221 -4.50 -23.19 -16.53
N VAL A 222 -4.20 -23.24 -15.23
CA VAL A 222 -4.45 -22.13 -14.29
C VAL A 222 -3.61 -20.91 -14.65
N SER A 223 -2.33 -21.11 -14.95
CA SER A 223 -1.40 -20.08 -15.41
C SER A 223 -1.86 -19.44 -16.72
N GLU A 224 -2.30 -20.27 -17.69
CA GLU A 224 -2.81 -19.80 -18.97
C GLU A 224 -4.13 -19.00 -18.81
N GLY A 225 -4.99 -19.43 -17.89
CA GLY A 225 -6.18 -18.68 -17.50
C GLY A 225 -5.83 -17.28 -16.96
N TYR A 226 -4.84 -17.19 -16.09
CA TYR A 226 -4.33 -15.91 -15.59
C TYR A 226 -3.70 -15.06 -16.69
N ARG A 227 -2.89 -15.65 -17.57
CA ARG A 227 -2.31 -14.96 -18.72
C ARG A 227 -3.38 -14.32 -19.60
N LYS A 228 -4.45 -15.04 -19.93
CA LYS A 228 -5.57 -14.51 -20.72
C LYS A 228 -6.26 -13.32 -20.04
N GLN A 229 -6.46 -13.38 -18.73
CA GLN A 229 -7.06 -12.30 -17.96
C GLN A 229 -6.14 -11.08 -17.90
N THR A 230 -4.83 -11.27 -17.69
CA THR A 230 -3.83 -10.21 -17.72
C THR A 230 -3.77 -9.53 -19.09
N MET A 231 -3.78 -10.31 -20.16
CA MET A 231 -3.82 -9.75 -21.52
C MET A 231 -5.09 -8.95 -21.80
N ALA A 232 -6.22 -9.34 -21.21
CA ALA A 232 -7.46 -8.57 -21.34
C ALA A 232 -7.38 -7.21 -20.62
N VAL A 233 -6.73 -7.14 -19.45
CA VAL A 233 -6.47 -5.87 -18.73
C VAL A 233 -5.51 -4.99 -19.54
N ILE A 234 -4.39 -5.56 -20.03
CA ILE A 234 -3.40 -4.82 -20.84
C ILE A 234 -4.05 -4.24 -22.09
N LYS A 235 -4.90 -5.01 -22.81
CA LYS A 235 -5.61 -4.52 -24.01
C LYS A 235 -6.46 -3.29 -23.71
N ILE A 236 -7.20 -3.27 -22.58
CA ILE A 236 -8.02 -2.11 -22.21
C ILE A 236 -7.14 -0.93 -21.78
N ALA A 237 -6.07 -1.19 -21.03
CA ALA A 237 -5.11 -0.13 -20.65
C ALA A 237 -4.49 0.52 -21.90
N MET A 238 -4.03 -0.28 -22.85
CA MET A 238 -3.50 0.23 -24.13
C MET A 238 -4.56 1.00 -24.94
N LEU A 239 -5.80 0.49 -24.98
CA LEU A 239 -6.90 1.18 -25.66
C LEU A 239 -7.20 2.53 -25.00
N SER A 240 -7.15 2.60 -23.67
CA SER A 240 -7.36 3.84 -22.92
C SER A 240 -6.30 4.89 -23.25
N THR A 241 -5.02 4.48 -23.26
CA THR A 241 -3.90 5.37 -23.61
C THR A 241 -4.00 5.81 -25.07
N PHE A 242 -4.27 4.86 -25.99
CA PHE A 242 -4.46 5.16 -27.40
C PHE A 242 -5.61 6.17 -27.64
N ALA A 243 -6.75 5.94 -27.01
CA ALA A 243 -7.89 6.84 -27.16
C ALA A 243 -7.58 8.25 -26.66
N LEU A 244 -6.91 8.37 -25.52
CA LEU A 244 -6.47 9.65 -24.97
C LEU A 244 -5.50 10.38 -25.91
N ASP A 245 -4.50 9.68 -26.40
CA ASP A 245 -3.51 10.22 -27.34
C ASP A 245 -4.17 10.61 -28.67
N PHE A 246 -5.09 9.78 -29.19
CA PHE A 246 -5.83 10.05 -30.40
C PHE A 246 -6.67 11.32 -30.29
N PHE A 247 -7.52 11.44 -29.27
CA PHE A 247 -8.36 12.63 -29.09
C PHE A 247 -7.53 13.89 -28.84
N THR A 248 -6.45 13.80 -28.07
CA THR A 248 -5.56 14.90 -27.83
C THR A 248 -4.88 15.37 -29.13
N THR A 249 -4.31 14.43 -29.88
CA THR A 249 -3.62 14.75 -31.16
C THR A 249 -4.59 15.25 -32.20
N LEU A 250 -5.78 14.64 -32.31
CA LEU A 250 -6.82 15.12 -33.21
C LEU A 250 -7.26 16.54 -32.88
N SER A 251 -7.41 16.86 -31.58
CA SER A 251 -7.78 18.20 -31.13
C SER A 251 -6.72 19.24 -31.51
N ILE A 252 -5.42 18.90 -31.33
CA ILE A 252 -4.31 19.77 -31.73
C ILE A 252 -4.31 19.96 -33.26
N ALA A 253 -4.56 18.89 -34.03
CA ALA A 253 -4.64 18.96 -35.49
C ALA A 253 -5.78 19.87 -35.96
N VAL A 254 -6.97 19.77 -35.34
CA VAL A 254 -8.11 20.65 -35.63
C VAL A 254 -7.78 22.11 -35.32
N VAL A 255 -7.14 22.39 -34.18
CA VAL A 255 -6.66 23.74 -33.83
C VAL A 255 -5.66 24.23 -34.88
N ALA A 256 -4.71 23.39 -35.29
CA ALA A 256 -3.71 23.73 -36.33
C ALA A 256 -4.39 24.11 -37.67
N VAL A 257 -5.43 23.37 -38.08
CA VAL A 257 -6.22 23.66 -39.29
C VAL A 257 -6.95 25.00 -39.16
N PHE A 258 -7.62 25.29 -38.04
CA PHE A 258 -8.27 26.56 -37.81
C PHE A 258 -7.27 27.77 -37.86
N LEU A 259 -6.09 27.61 -37.21
CA LEU A 259 -5.04 28.58 -37.24
C LEU A 259 -4.46 28.76 -38.66
N GLY A 260 -4.28 27.67 -39.42
CA GLY A 260 -3.84 27.71 -40.81
C GLY A 260 -4.80 28.47 -41.72
N PHE A 261 -6.11 28.20 -41.63
CA PHE A 261 -7.12 28.98 -42.33
C PHE A 261 -7.15 30.42 -41.88
N GLY A 262 -6.95 30.69 -40.59
CA GLY A 262 -6.84 32.06 -40.08
C GLY A 262 -5.66 32.82 -40.65
N LEU A 263 -4.50 32.18 -40.85
CA LEU A 263 -3.32 32.76 -41.49
C LEU A 263 -3.56 33.05 -42.97
N ILE A 264 -4.13 32.09 -43.71
CA ILE A 264 -4.44 32.25 -45.15
C ILE A 264 -5.44 33.43 -45.38
N ASN A 265 -6.46 33.49 -44.53
CA ASN A 265 -7.46 34.56 -44.64
C ASN A 265 -7.02 35.90 -43.99
N GLY A 266 -5.82 35.99 -43.50
CA GLY A 266 -5.27 37.24 -42.88
C GLY A 266 -5.95 37.63 -41.56
N THR A 267 -6.73 36.73 -40.93
CA THR A 267 -7.46 36.98 -39.68
C THR A 267 -6.60 36.80 -38.41
N ILE A 268 -5.42 36.23 -38.54
CA ILE A 268 -4.42 36.05 -37.46
C ILE A 268 -3.02 36.19 -38.05
N THR A 269 -2.10 36.73 -37.27
CA THR A 269 -0.66 36.81 -37.64
C THR A 269 0.08 35.55 -37.18
N LEU A 270 1.29 35.32 -37.72
CA LEU A 270 2.06 34.09 -37.46
C LEU A 270 2.41 33.90 -35.98
N LEU A 271 2.74 34.98 -35.24
CA LEU A 271 3.15 34.87 -33.85
C LEU A 271 2.05 34.30 -32.95
N PRO A 272 0.84 34.88 -32.84
CA PRO A 272 -0.21 34.27 -32.00
C PRO A 272 -0.66 32.90 -32.50
N ALA A 273 -0.59 32.63 -33.80
CA ALA A 273 -0.90 31.29 -34.30
C ALA A 273 0.10 30.25 -33.79
N LEU A 274 1.39 30.53 -33.84
CA LEU A 274 2.42 29.67 -33.32
C LEU A 274 2.31 29.48 -31.79
N VAL A 275 2.06 30.55 -31.05
CA VAL A 275 1.90 30.50 -29.60
C VAL A 275 0.75 29.55 -29.21
N ILE A 276 -0.42 29.67 -29.86
CA ILE A 276 -1.55 28.80 -29.59
C ILE A 276 -1.21 27.35 -29.95
N LEU A 277 -0.56 27.12 -31.09
CA LEU A 277 -0.15 25.79 -31.53
C LEU A 277 0.81 25.13 -30.57
N VAL A 278 1.81 25.86 -30.06
CA VAL A 278 2.80 25.38 -29.09
C VAL A 278 2.18 25.11 -27.71
N LEU A 279 1.19 25.93 -27.27
CA LEU A 279 0.48 25.76 -26.01
C LEU A 279 -0.54 24.62 -26.02
N SER A 280 -1.08 24.25 -27.18
CA SER A 280 -2.14 23.23 -27.28
C SER A 280 -1.73 21.86 -26.71
N PRO A 281 -0.54 21.32 -26.93
CA PRO A 281 -0.06 20.11 -26.25
C PRO A 281 0.04 20.27 -24.73
N ASP A 282 0.60 21.39 -24.25
CA ASP A 282 0.77 21.64 -22.81
C ASP A 282 -0.57 21.83 -22.09
N TYR A 283 -1.63 22.25 -22.79
CA TYR A 283 -2.99 22.32 -22.26
C TYR A 283 -3.53 20.93 -21.86
N PHE A 284 -3.29 19.90 -22.66
CA PHE A 284 -3.73 18.53 -22.39
C PHE A 284 -2.74 17.72 -21.56
N LEU A 285 -1.50 18.15 -21.41
CA LEU A 285 -0.44 17.39 -20.76
C LEU A 285 -0.75 16.99 -19.30
N PRO A 286 -1.31 17.89 -18.43
CA PRO A 286 -1.68 17.51 -17.06
C PRO A 286 -2.73 16.40 -17.01
N LEU A 287 -3.72 16.43 -17.91
CA LEU A 287 -4.74 15.40 -18.02
C LEU A 287 -4.13 14.06 -18.48
N ARG A 288 -3.25 14.10 -19.48
CA ARG A 288 -2.56 12.92 -20.00
C ARG A 288 -1.65 12.28 -18.95
N THR A 289 -0.88 13.07 -18.23
CA THR A 289 0.00 12.57 -17.15
C THR A 289 -0.79 11.97 -16.00
N PHE A 290 -1.91 12.58 -15.60
CA PHE A 290 -2.82 12.01 -14.60
C PHE A 290 -3.42 10.68 -15.07
N ALA A 291 -3.87 10.60 -16.33
CA ALA A 291 -4.45 9.38 -16.89
C ALA A 291 -3.46 8.21 -16.97
N ASN A 292 -2.21 8.47 -17.30
CA ASN A 292 -1.16 7.45 -17.35
C ASN A 292 -0.87 6.82 -15.98
N ASP A 293 -1.01 7.60 -14.90
CA ASP A 293 -0.82 7.11 -13.53
C ASP A 293 -2.12 6.62 -12.86
N TYR A 294 -3.19 6.51 -13.63
CA TYR A 294 -4.50 6.07 -13.11
C TYR A 294 -4.44 4.75 -12.34
N HIS A 295 -3.71 3.76 -12.88
CA HIS A 295 -3.58 2.45 -12.24
C HIS A 295 -2.80 2.51 -10.94
N ALA A 296 -1.71 3.27 -10.89
CA ALA A 296 -0.95 3.49 -9.66
C ALA A 296 -1.80 4.20 -8.60
N THR A 297 -2.58 5.21 -9.03
CA THR A 297 -3.54 5.94 -8.20
C THR A 297 -4.59 5.02 -7.61
N LEU A 298 -5.19 4.15 -8.42
CA LEU A 298 -6.24 3.23 -8.01
C LEU A 298 -5.71 2.18 -7.03
N ASN A 299 -4.56 1.57 -7.32
CA ASN A 299 -3.91 0.60 -6.44
C ASN A 299 -3.58 1.22 -5.07
N GLY A 300 -3.05 2.43 -5.06
CA GLY A 300 -2.74 3.15 -3.83
C GLY A 300 -3.99 3.54 -3.04
N LYS A 301 -5.07 3.97 -3.71
CA LYS A 301 -6.36 4.24 -3.08
C LYS A 301 -6.95 2.99 -2.42
N ASN A 302 -6.94 1.85 -3.12
CA ASN A 302 -7.42 0.59 -2.59
C ASN A 302 -6.57 0.15 -1.39
N ALA A 303 -5.25 0.22 -1.50
CA ALA A 303 -4.34 -0.08 -0.40
C ALA A 303 -4.61 0.83 0.82
N PHE A 304 -4.85 2.13 0.61
CA PHE A 304 -5.22 3.05 1.68
C PHE A 304 -6.53 2.66 2.35
N ALA A 305 -7.55 2.28 1.57
CA ALA A 305 -8.83 1.81 2.09
C ALA A 305 -8.67 0.50 2.90
N ASP A 306 -7.85 -0.44 2.46
CA ASP A 306 -7.60 -1.70 3.18
C ASP A 306 -6.82 -1.46 4.48
N VAL A 307 -5.84 -0.57 4.47
CA VAL A 307 -5.16 -0.11 5.70
C VAL A 307 -6.14 0.56 6.66
N GLN A 308 -7.04 1.43 6.18
CA GLN A 308 -8.05 2.05 7.02
C GLN A 308 -9.03 1.03 7.61
N LYS A 309 -9.47 0.04 6.83
CA LYS A 309 -10.31 -1.06 7.34
C LYS A 309 -9.60 -1.83 8.46
N MET A 310 -8.31 -2.16 8.27
CA MET A 310 -7.52 -2.84 9.30
C MET A 310 -7.41 -2.01 10.58
N LEU A 311 -7.13 -0.72 10.47
CA LEU A 311 -7.03 0.19 11.61
C LEU A 311 -8.37 0.37 12.35
N ALA A 312 -9.49 0.26 11.64
CA ALA A 312 -10.84 0.37 12.20
C ALA A 312 -11.33 -0.91 12.91
N LEU A 313 -10.63 -2.04 12.76
CA LEU A 313 -11.04 -3.28 13.42
C LEU A 313 -11.08 -3.08 14.95
N PRO A 314 -12.09 -3.64 15.64
CA PRO A 314 -12.12 -3.60 17.09
C PRO A 314 -10.93 -4.38 17.66
N VAL A 315 -10.38 -3.87 18.74
CA VAL A 315 -9.39 -4.58 19.57
C VAL A 315 -10.04 -4.89 20.92
N PRO A 316 -9.58 -5.96 21.60
CA PRO A 316 -10.05 -6.21 22.96
C PRO A 316 -9.87 -4.95 23.81
N THR A 317 -10.93 -4.47 24.41
CA THR A 317 -10.92 -3.36 25.37
C THR A 317 -10.51 -3.87 26.76
N GLU A 318 -10.23 -2.97 27.69
CA GLU A 318 -9.94 -3.34 29.08
C GLU A 318 -8.70 -4.24 29.26
N ARG A 319 -7.65 -4.02 28.47
CA ARG A 319 -6.40 -4.79 28.52
C ARG A 319 -5.54 -4.52 29.77
N GLN A 320 -5.94 -3.64 30.64
CA GLN A 320 -5.21 -3.24 31.84
C GLN A 320 -5.99 -3.48 33.14
N GLN A 321 -7.00 -4.36 33.12
CA GLN A 321 -7.74 -4.71 34.33
C GLN A 321 -6.84 -5.30 35.42
N LEU A 322 -5.79 -6.04 35.04
CA LEU A 322 -4.78 -6.57 35.96
C LEU A 322 -3.65 -5.60 36.29
N GLY A 323 -3.76 -4.33 35.86
CA GLY A 323 -2.70 -3.34 36.02
C GLY A 323 -1.68 -3.37 34.87
N THR A 324 -0.55 -2.68 35.07
CA THR A 324 0.51 -2.53 34.04
C THR A 324 1.75 -3.37 34.31
N GLN A 325 1.88 -3.93 35.51
CA GLN A 325 3.02 -4.79 35.87
C GLN A 325 2.70 -6.26 35.58
N PRO A 326 3.69 -7.06 35.15
CA PRO A 326 3.50 -8.50 34.97
C PRO A 326 2.93 -9.14 36.25
N VAL A 327 1.95 -10.04 36.08
CA VAL A 327 1.39 -10.81 37.20
C VAL A 327 2.49 -11.68 37.81
N GLN A 328 2.80 -11.45 39.07
CA GLN A 328 3.77 -12.27 39.82
C GLN A 328 3.06 -13.56 40.24
N TRP A 329 3.41 -14.69 39.60
CA TRP A 329 2.82 -15.98 39.94
C TRP A 329 3.57 -16.61 41.10
N GLN A 330 2.86 -16.94 42.17
CA GLN A 330 3.38 -17.48 43.43
C GLN A 330 2.66 -18.79 43.81
N SER A 331 3.08 -19.39 44.93
CA SER A 331 2.50 -20.63 45.42
C SER A 331 1.02 -20.55 45.82
N ASP A 332 0.55 -19.35 46.14
CA ASP A 332 -0.84 -19.04 46.51
C ASP A 332 -1.66 -18.41 45.40
N SER A 333 -1.02 -18.18 44.24
CA SER A 333 -1.71 -17.58 43.07
C SER A 333 -2.79 -18.51 42.54
N THR A 334 -3.84 -17.90 41.99
CA THR A 334 -5.01 -18.63 41.47
C THR A 334 -5.42 -18.11 40.08
N LEU A 335 -5.82 -19.03 39.23
CA LEU A 335 -6.54 -18.76 37.99
C LEU A 335 -7.82 -19.62 37.98
N SER A 336 -8.97 -18.94 37.90
CA SER A 336 -10.26 -19.60 37.85
C SER A 336 -11.07 -19.18 36.64
N LEU A 337 -11.57 -20.13 35.90
CA LEU A 337 -12.56 -20.00 34.85
C LEU A 337 -13.83 -20.72 35.26
N HIS A 338 -14.95 -20.05 35.26
CA HIS A 338 -16.25 -20.66 35.59
C HIS A 338 -17.23 -20.37 34.46
N ASP A 339 -17.76 -21.43 33.87
CA ASP A 339 -18.80 -21.40 32.85
C ASP A 339 -18.41 -20.56 31.60
N VAL A 340 -17.15 -20.66 31.20
CA VAL A 340 -16.60 -19.84 30.10
C VAL A 340 -16.83 -20.52 28.77
N ASP A 341 -17.47 -19.82 27.85
CA ASP A 341 -17.72 -20.24 26.47
C ASP A 341 -16.80 -19.50 25.49
N PHE A 342 -16.46 -20.17 24.40
CA PHE A 342 -15.75 -19.56 23.27
C PHE A 342 -16.31 -20.03 21.93
N LYS A 343 -16.45 -19.10 20.99
CA LYS A 343 -16.76 -19.37 19.57
C LYS A 343 -15.81 -18.63 18.66
N TYR A 344 -15.52 -19.22 17.51
CA TYR A 344 -14.94 -18.53 16.36
C TYR A 344 -16.03 -17.69 15.66
N ASP A 345 -15.80 -17.31 14.41
CA ASP A 345 -16.81 -16.52 13.65
C ASP A 345 -18.11 -17.27 13.35
N ASP A 346 -18.08 -18.61 13.46
CA ASP A 346 -19.25 -19.46 13.31
C ASP A 346 -20.13 -19.35 14.56
N ASP A 347 -21.44 -19.50 14.42
CA ASP A 347 -22.34 -19.52 15.58
C ASP A 347 -22.15 -20.76 16.49
N GLN A 348 -21.27 -21.67 16.08
CA GLN A 348 -20.97 -22.88 16.83
C GLN A 348 -19.93 -22.66 17.91
N LEU A 349 -20.25 -23.01 19.16
CA LEU A 349 -19.31 -22.94 20.28
C LEU A 349 -18.18 -23.98 20.10
N ALA A 350 -16.94 -23.48 20.11
CA ALA A 350 -15.74 -24.29 20.08
C ALA A 350 -15.32 -24.77 21.47
N LEU A 351 -15.65 -24.02 22.52
CA LEU A 351 -15.54 -24.41 23.92
C LEU A 351 -16.87 -24.11 24.58
N LYS A 352 -17.34 -25.02 25.46
CA LYS A 352 -18.61 -24.90 26.13
C LYS A 352 -18.45 -25.20 27.64
N HIS A 353 -18.96 -24.31 28.47
CA HIS A 353 -19.04 -24.48 29.93
C HIS A 353 -17.68 -24.88 30.55
N ILE A 354 -16.60 -24.15 30.15
CA ILE A 354 -15.27 -24.45 30.66
C ILE A 354 -15.16 -24.00 32.12
N ASN A 355 -14.81 -24.98 32.96
CA ASN A 355 -14.56 -24.79 34.38
C ASN A 355 -13.16 -25.33 34.71
N ILE A 356 -12.27 -24.41 35.16
CA ILE A 356 -10.88 -24.71 35.49
C ILE A 356 -10.48 -23.90 36.72
N ASP A 357 -9.89 -24.57 37.70
CA ASP A 357 -9.27 -23.92 38.86
C ASP A 357 -7.81 -24.35 38.93
N VAL A 358 -6.91 -23.42 38.94
CA VAL A 358 -5.44 -23.61 39.02
C VAL A 358 -4.94 -22.91 40.27
N HIS A 359 -4.11 -23.58 41.03
CA HIS A 359 -3.50 -23.07 42.26
C HIS A 359 -1.98 -23.22 42.22
N GLY A 360 -1.25 -22.16 42.48
CA GLY A 360 0.22 -22.16 42.61
C GLY A 360 0.94 -22.79 41.41
N TYR A 361 1.96 -23.58 41.71
CA TYR A 361 2.85 -24.20 40.71
C TYR A 361 2.39 -25.58 40.26
N GLN A 362 1.09 -25.80 40.03
CA GLN A 362 0.55 -27.05 39.57
C GLN A 362 0.99 -27.38 38.12
N ARG A 363 1.16 -28.68 37.86
CA ARG A 363 1.34 -29.19 36.49
C ARG A 363 0.03 -29.77 36.01
N ILE A 364 -0.51 -29.23 34.93
CA ILE A 364 -1.81 -29.62 34.38
C ILE A 364 -1.64 -30.25 33.00
N GLY A 365 -2.14 -31.47 32.82
CA GLY A 365 -2.19 -32.12 31.51
C GLY A 365 -3.57 -31.97 30.88
N ILE A 366 -3.64 -31.51 29.63
CA ILE A 366 -4.87 -31.44 28.86
C ILE A 366 -4.87 -32.54 27.81
N ILE A 367 -5.78 -33.52 27.96
CA ILE A 367 -5.91 -34.69 27.09
C ILE A 367 -7.26 -34.67 26.37
N GLY A 368 -7.34 -35.33 25.23
CA GLY A 368 -8.58 -35.46 24.46
C GLY A 368 -8.34 -35.81 23.00
N ALA A 369 -9.36 -36.16 22.26
CA ALA A 369 -9.31 -36.44 20.83
C ALA A 369 -8.85 -35.26 20.00
N SER A 370 -8.38 -35.50 18.76
CA SER A 370 -8.10 -34.41 17.83
C SER A 370 -9.40 -33.65 17.54
N GLY A 371 -9.31 -32.29 17.49
CA GLY A 371 -10.49 -31.46 17.32
C GLY A 371 -11.33 -31.18 18.58
N SER A 372 -10.96 -31.72 19.77
CA SER A 372 -11.71 -31.49 21.02
C SER A 372 -11.54 -30.11 21.67
N GLY A 373 -10.86 -29.16 21.00
CA GLY A 373 -10.70 -27.80 21.50
C GLY A 373 -9.47 -27.53 22.38
N LYS A 374 -8.53 -28.50 22.55
CA LYS A 374 -7.32 -28.34 23.38
C LYS A 374 -6.50 -27.11 23.05
N SER A 375 -6.20 -26.95 21.77
CA SER A 375 -5.43 -25.75 21.29
C SER A 375 -6.20 -24.45 21.45
N THR A 376 -7.53 -24.49 21.28
CA THR A 376 -8.42 -23.37 21.52
C THR A 376 -8.39 -22.97 23.00
N LEU A 377 -8.44 -23.95 23.91
CA LEU A 377 -8.34 -23.70 25.34
C LEU A 377 -6.99 -23.08 25.73
N ILE A 378 -5.88 -23.63 25.24
CA ILE A 378 -4.54 -23.06 25.47
C ILE A 378 -4.45 -21.61 24.96
N ASN A 379 -4.98 -21.34 23.77
CA ASN A 379 -4.99 -19.98 23.21
C ASN A 379 -5.90 -19.03 24.01
N LEU A 380 -6.99 -19.52 24.58
CA LEU A 380 -7.85 -18.75 25.48
C LEU A 380 -7.11 -18.41 26.80
N LEU A 381 -6.43 -19.41 27.40
CA LEU A 381 -5.63 -19.24 28.63
C LEU A 381 -4.43 -18.33 28.38
N GLY A 382 -3.81 -18.35 27.19
CA GLY A 382 -2.75 -17.44 26.79
C GLY A 382 -3.23 -16.03 26.41
N GLY A 383 -4.54 -15.76 26.47
CA GLY A 383 -5.10 -14.46 26.10
C GLY A 383 -4.98 -14.11 24.61
N PHE A 384 -4.75 -15.10 23.74
CA PHE A 384 -4.78 -14.94 22.28
C PHE A 384 -6.19 -14.96 21.70
N LEU A 385 -7.15 -15.45 22.49
CA LEU A 385 -8.57 -15.48 22.19
C LEU A 385 -9.34 -14.82 23.33
N THR A 386 -10.47 -14.20 23.00
CA THR A 386 -11.38 -13.61 23.98
C THR A 386 -12.65 -14.44 24.08
N PRO A 387 -13.19 -14.72 25.29
CA PRO A 387 -14.40 -15.50 25.47
C PRO A 387 -15.62 -14.78 24.89
N VAL A 388 -16.75 -15.48 24.82
CA VAL A 388 -18.04 -14.83 24.53
C VAL A 388 -18.34 -13.82 25.62
N ALA A 389 -18.70 -12.60 25.23
CA ALA A 389 -18.97 -11.51 26.16
C ALA A 389 -20.14 -11.91 27.09
N ASP A 390 -20.04 -11.48 28.34
CA ASP A 390 -21.05 -11.65 29.38
C ASP A 390 -21.44 -13.12 29.71
N GLN A 391 -20.58 -14.07 29.30
CA GLN A 391 -20.75 -15.50 29.64
C GLN A 391 -19.54 -16.01 30.42
N GLY A 392 -19.83 -16.53 31.61
CA GLY A 392 -18.81 -17.05 32.51
C GLY A 392 -18.04 -15.99 33.28
N LYS A 393 -17.13 -16.45 34.13
CA LYS A 393 -16.31 -15.60 34.99
C LYS A 393 -14.85 -16.04 34.92
N ILE A 394 -13.95 -15.09 34.73
CA ILE A 394 -12.50 -15.31 34.76
C ILE A 394 -11.94 -14.51 35.93
N GLN A 395 -11.12 -15.16 36.75
CA GLN A 395 -10.44 -14.53 37.87
C GLN A 395 -8.96 -14.88 37.89
N VAL A 396 -8.14 -13.88 38.15
CA VAL A 396 -6.68 -14.02 38.36
C VAL A 396 -6.36 -13.47 39.74
N ASN A 397 -5.84 -14.29 40.66
CA ASN A 397 -5.58 -13.91 42.06
C ASN A 397 -6.80 -13.23 42.72
N GLY A 398 -8.00 -13.78 42.47
CA GLY A 398 -9.27 -13.23 43.01
C GLY A 398 -9.80 -12.01 42.28
N GLN A 399 -9.05 -11.38 41.38
CA GLN A 399 -9.51 -10.25 40.59
C GLN A 399 -10.24 -10.73 39.33
N THR A 400 -11.50 -10.27 39.17
CA THR A 400 -12.31 -10.60 37.99
C THR A 400 -11.85 -9.77 36.80
N VAL A 401 -11.70 -10.44 35.65
CA VAL A 401 -11.36 -9.84 34.35
C VAL A 401 -12.34 -10.27 33.29
N SER A 402 -12.57 -9.45 32.29
CA SER A 402 -13.44 -9.78 31.15
C SER A 402 -12.80 -10.84 30.23
N HIS A 403 -11.49 -10.85 30.13
CA HIS A 403 -10.71 -11.78 29.33
C HIS A 403 -9.23 -11.83 29.78
N LEU A 404 -8.49 -12.86 29.38
CA LEU A 404 -7.04 -13.00 29.64
C LEU A 404 -6.14 -12.28 28.60
N SER A 405 -6.70 -11.59 27.62
CA SER A 405 -5.94 -10.70 26.73
C SER A 405 -5.53 -9.42 27.46
N GLN A 406 -4.84 -9.57 28.58
CA GLN A 406 -4.33 -8.51 29.46
C GLN A 406 -2.82 -8.39 29.29
N ASP A 407 -2.30 -7.16 29.21
CA ASP A 407 -0.88 -6.94 29.02
C ASP A 407 -0.05 -7.54 30.18
N ALA A 408 -0.52 -7.32 31.44
CA ALA A 408 0.12 -7.88 32.64
C ALA A 408 0.13 -9.42 32.67
N TRP A 409 -0.93 -10.08 32.14
CA TRP A 409 -1.02 -11.52 32.03
C TRP A 409 -0.06 -12.05 30.97
N GLN A 410 -0.09 -11.48 29.77
CA GLN A 410 0.72 -11.94 28.64
C GLN A 410 2.23 -11.76 28.87
N GLN A 411 2.62 -10.80 29.71
CA GLN A 411 4.03 -10.61 30.11
C GLN A 411 4.49 -11.59 31.22
N SER A 412 3.59 -12.36 31.83
CA SER A 412 3.87 -13.22 32.98
C SER A 412 4.11 -14.68 32.64
N PHE A 413 3.96 -15.11 31.37
CA PHE A 413 4.11 -16.52 30.99
C PHE A 413 4.90 -16.67 29.68
N PHE A 414 5.38 -17.91 29.45
CA PHE A 414 5.96 -18.33 28.19
C PHE A 414 5.03 -19.27 27.45
N TYR A 415 4.88 -19.04 26.14
CA TYR A 415 4.13 -19.91 25.25
C TYR A 415 5.08 -20.61 24.28
N ILE A 416 5.12 -21.93 24.34
CA ILE A 416 5.90 -22.76 23.41
C ILE A 416 4.91 -23.45 22.47
N PRO A 417 4.82 -23.04 21.19
CA PRO A 417 3.93 -23.66 20.22
C PRO A 417 4.45 -25.02 19.77
N GLN A 418 3.58 -25.84 19.20
CA GLN A 418 3.94 -27.16 18.63
C GLN A 418 4.97 -27.03 17.50
N ASN A 419 4.90 -25.94 16.69
CA ASN A 419 5.84 -25.61 15.63
C ASN A 419 6.42 -24.25 15.95
N PRO A 420 7.53 -24.15 16.69
CA PRO A 420 8.19 -22.88 16.98
C PRO A 420 8.83 -22.34 15.71
N TYR A 421 8.78 -21.01 15.54
CA TYR A 421 9.43 -20.34 14.43
C TYR A 421 10.86 -19.99 14.81
N LEU A 422 11.81 -20.37 13.98
CA LEU A 422 13.22 -19.97 14.09
C LEU A 422 13.51 -18.87 13.04
N PHE A 423 13.98 -17.74 13.49
CA PHE A 423 14.37 -16.64 12.62
C PHE A 423 15.65 -16.97 11.85
N HIS A 424 15.76 -16.49 10.62
CA HIS A 424 17.00 -16.57 9.85
C HIS A 424 18.07 -15.65 10.48
N ALA A 425 18.74 -16.18 11.47
CA ALA A 425 19.72 -15.49 12.31
C ALA A 425 20.66 -16.52 12.95
N THR A 426 21.63 -16.08 13.73
CA THR A 426 22.45 -17.02 14.51
C THR A 426 21.64 -17.69 15.62
N LEU A 427 22.12 -18.84 16.11
CA LEU A 427 21.52 -19.49 17.27
C LEU A 427 21.52 -18.54 18.50
N ALA A 428 22.60 -17.81 18.70
CA ALA A 428 22.69 -16.81 19.77
C ALA A 428 21.60 -15.72 19.67
N GLU A 429 21.36 -15.18 18.48
CA GLU A 429 20.32 -14.17 18.24
C GLU A 429 18.92 -14.74 18.41
N ASN A 430 18.69 -15.99 18.03
CA ASN A 430 17.41 -16.68 18.28
C ASN A 430 17.16 -16.90 19.79
N ILE A 431 18.17 -17.28 20.56
CA ILE A 431 18.08 -17.41 22.02
C ILE A 431 17.82 -16.05 22.68
N ALA A 432 18.50 -15.01 22.22
CA ALA A 432 18.38 -13.65 22.73
C ALA A 432 17.21 -12.85 22.14
N PHE A 433 16.32 -13.45 21.33
CA PHE A 433 15.31 -12.74 20.58
C PHE A 433 14.47 -11.74 21.40
N TYR A 434 14.05 -12.12 22.59
CA TYR A 434 13.29 -11.26 23.51
C TYR A 434 14.16 -10.35 24.39
N GLN A 435 15.48 -10.51 24.36
CA GLN A 435 16.46 -9.71 25.10
C GLN A 435 17.71 -9.49 24.23
N PRO A 436 17.60 -8.67 23.16
CA PRO A 436 18.69 -8.52 22.16
C PRO A 436 20.02 -8.05 22.74
N ASP A 437 19.98 -7.30 23.86
CA ASP A 437 21.15 -6.77 24.56
C ASP A 437 21.70 -7.75 25.58
N ALA A 438 21.27 -9.01 25.61
CA ALA A 438 21.79 -10.01 26.53
C ALA A 438 23.29 -10.27 26.29
N SER A 439 24.08 -10.34 27.37
CA SER A 439 25.49 -10.65 27.24
C SER A 439 25.72 -12.08 26.73
N ARG A 440 26.82 -12.29 26.01
CA ARG A 440 27.21 -13.64 25.52
C ARG A 440 27.15 -14.69 26.63
N GLN A 441 27.63 -14.35 27.81
CA GLN A 441 27.61 -15.24 28.97
C GLN A 441 26.20 -15.58 29.44
N ALA A 442 25.26 -14.63 29.36
CA ALA A 442 23.85 -14.91 29.66
C ALA A 442 23.22 -15.88 28.66
N ILE A 443 23.54 -15.71 27.36
CA ILE A 443 23.09 -16.60 26.28
C ILE A 443 23.65 -18.01 26.48
N GLU A 444 24.93 -18.16 26.80
CA GLU A 444 25.59 -19.43 27.09
C GLU A 444 24.94 -20.15 28.29
N ARG A 445 24.71 -19.43 29.38
CA ARG A 445 23.98 -19.98 30.54
C ARG A 445 22.56 -20.43 30.22
N ALA A 446 21.84 -19.64 29.41
CA ALA A 446 20.49 -20.03 28.99
C ALA A 446 20.51 -21.31 28.16
N ALA A 447 21.45 -21.45 27.25
CA ALA A 447 21.65 -22.64 26.43
C ALA A 447 22.05 -23.86 27.28
N GLU A 448 22.93 -23.67 28.27
CA GLU A 448 23.33 -24.71 29.24
C GLU A 448 22.14 -25.18 30.07
N ASN A 449 21.37 -24.25 30.65
CA ASN A 449 20.17 -24.54 31.41
C ASN A 449 19.09 -25.28 30.60
N ALA A 450 19.03 -25.02 29.29
CA ALA A 450 18.17 -25.74 28.36
C ALA A 450 18.72 -27.11 27.90
N GLY A 451 19.93 -27.50 28.35
CA GLY A 451 20.58 -28.76 27.98
C GLY A 451 21.12 -28.80 26.56
N LEU A 452 21.34 -27.63 25.92
CA LEU A 452 21.75 -27.54 24.53
C LEU A 452 23.26 -27.63 24.31
N THR A 453 24.10 -27.63 25.38
CA THR A 453 25.57 -27.54 25.31
C THR A 453 26.18 -28.61 24.42
N ALA A 454 25.76 -29.89 24.59
CA ALA A 454 26.30 -30.98 23.79
C ALA A 454 25.94 -30.86 22.30
N TRP A 455 24.73 -30.42 22.01
CA TRP A 455 24.28 -30.19 20.63
C TRP A 455 25.01 -29.00 20.00
N ILE A 456 25.15 -27.88 20.71
CA ILE A 456 25.87 -26.69 20.24
C ILE A 456 27.33 -27.02 19.88
N ALA A 457 27.99 -27.90 20.66
CA ALA A 457 29.35 -28.35 20.38
C ALA A 457 29.45 -29.13 19.03
N THR A 458 28.38 -29.66 18.50
CA THR A 458 28.34 -30.35 17.19
C THR A 458 28.14 -29.38 16.00
N LEU A 459 27.83 -28.13 16.29
CA LEU A 459 27.60 -27.11 15.25
C LEU A 459 28.92 -26.50 14.76
N PRO A 460 29.05 -26.21 13.45
CA PRO A 460 30.29 -25.72 12.85
C PRO A 460 30.85 -24.42 13.48
N ALA A 461 29.95 -23.53 13.91
CA ALA A 461 30.29 -22.26 14.54
C ALA A 461 29.66 -22.10 15.93
N GLY A 462 29.24 -23.21 16.58
CA GLY A 462 28.61 -23.18 17.90
C GLY A 462 27.37 -22.25 17.90
N LEU A 463 27.31 -21.33 18.87
CA LEU A 463 26.21 -20.36 19.00
C LEU A 463 26.13 -19.37 17.83
N ASP A 464 27.17 -19.20 17.04
CA ASP A 464 27.21 -18.29 15.89
C ASP A 464 26.78 -19.01 14.59
N THR A 465 26.36 -20.26 14.70
CA THR A 465 25.79 -21.01 13.55
C THR A 465 24.48 -20.38 13.13
N ALA A 466 24.35 -20.03 11.84
CA ALA A 466 23.09 -19.55 11.26
C ALA A 466 22.06 -20.68 11.19
N ILE A 467 20.87 -20.42 11.69
CA ILE A 467 19.71 -21.32 11.70
C ILE A 467 18.47 -20.63 11.13
N GLY A 468 17.37 -21.35 10.94
CA GLY A 468 16.12 -20.83 10.41
C GLY A 468 15.91 -21.13 8.94
N GLU A 469 14.86 -20.56 8.31
CA GLU A 469 14.47 -20.86 6.93
C GLU A 469 15.63 -20.66 5.95
N GLY A 470 15.93 -21.71 5.14
CA GLY A 470 17.03 -21.70 4.15
C GLY A 470 18.39 -22.14 4.71
N THR A 471 18.53 -22.43 5.99
CA THR A 471 19.69 -23.01 6.64
C THR A 471 19.34 -24.34 7.31
N ARG A 472 20.30 -24.99 7.97
CA ARG A 472 20.02 -26.20 8.75
C ARG A 472 19.01 -25.89 9.86
N GLY A 473 17.79 -26.41 9.73
CA GLY A 473 16.78 -26.47 10.77
C GLY A 473 16.72 -27.85 11.36
#